data_09302ff0314099420f7a446ffa563cd4
#
_entry.id   09302ff0314099420f7a446ffa563cd4
#
_cell.length_a   1.000
_cell.length_b   1.000
_cell.length_c   1.000
_cell.angle_alpha   90.00
_cell.angle_beta   90.00
_cell.angle_gamma   90.00
#
_symmetry.space_group_name_H-M   'P 1'
#
loop_
_entity.id
_entity.type
_entity.pdbx_description
1 polymer ?
#
loop_
_entity_poly.entity_id
_entity_poly.type
_entity_poly.pdbx_seq_one_letter_code
_entity_poly.pdbx_strand_id
1 'polypeptide(L)'
;MLNLSLFRYLVPNDLTAYHFNYIIRKRIKLPEKDSLYFFVNGKNLLKGDTLMAQVYEKKRDPDGFLYITYTDETTLGFLELFKIEE
;
A
#
# COMPACT_ATOMS: atom_id res chain seq x y z
N MET A 1 1.12 -6.95 -21.44
CA MET A 1 1.18 -5.50 -21.22
C MET A 1 1.01 -5.19 -19.74
N LEU A 2 1.97 -4.50 -19.16
CA LEU A 2 1.91 -4.15 -17.75
C LEU A 2 0.93 -3.01 -17.55
N ASN A 3 -0.13 -3.27 -16.81
CA ASN A 3 -1.02 -2.22 -16.35
C ASN A 3 -0.43 -1.61 -15.08
N LEU A 4 0.31 -0.53 -15.27
CA LEU A 4 0.84 0.22 -14.15
C LEU A 4 -0.24 1.14 -13.62
N SER A 5 -0.80 0.80 -12.47
CA SER A 5 -1.74 1.66 -11.76
C SER A 5 -1.00 2.37 -10.66
N LEU A 6 -0.99 3.69 -10.71
CA LEU A 6 -0.44 4.52 -9.65
C LEU A 6 -1.58 5.20 -8.92
N PHE A 7 -1.69 4.93 -7.62
CA PHE A 7 -2.68 5.58 -6.77
C PHE A 7 -1.98 6.38 -5.69
N ARG A 8 -2.54 7.55 -5.38
CA ARG A 8 -2.19 8.31 -4.20
C ARG A 8 -3.24 8.08 -3.14
N TYR A 9 -2.79 7.86 -1.91
CA TYR A 9 -3.68 7.56 -0.80
C TYR A 9 -3.28 8.31 0.46
N LEU A 10 -4.24 8.99 1.07
CA LEU A 10 -4.02 9.69 2.33
C LEU A 10 -4.15 8.68 3.47
N VAL A 11 -3.12 8.60 4.32
CA VAL A 11 -3.04 7.61 5.39
C VAL A 11 -3.70 8.15 6.66
N PRO A 12 -4.80 7.53 7.13
CA PRO A 12 -5.35 7.83 8.45
C PRO A 12 -4.46 7.27 9.56
N ASN A 13 -4.52 7.87 10.74
CA ASN A 13 -3.67 7.46 11.86
C ASN A 13 -3.95 6.04 12.34
N ASP A 14 -5.17 5.54 12.18
CA ASP A 14 -5.60 4.26 12.72
C ASP A 14 -5.70 3.15 11.67
N LEU A 15 -5.23 3.39 10.46
CA LEU A 15 -5.31 2.42 9.38
C LEU A 15 -4.30 1.30 9.57
N THR A 16 -4.80 0.05 9.67
CA THR A 16 -3.91 -1.12 9.68
C THR A 16 -3.61 -1.55 8.25
N ALA A 17 -2.50 -2.28 8.06
CA ALA A 17 -2.18 -2.85 6.75
C ALA A 17 -3.26 -3.85 6.31
N TYR A 18 -3.87 -4.55 7.25
CA TYR A 18 -4.98 -5.46 6.97
C TYR A 18 -6.16 -4.72 6.35
N HIS A 19 -6.55 -3.59 6.94
CA HIS A 19 -7.64 -2.77 6.41
C HIS A 19 -7.26 -2.12 5.09
N PHE A 20 -6.01 -1.69 4.97
CA PHE A 20 -5.49 -1.14 3.72
C PHE A 20 -5.57 -2.17 2.59
N ASN A 21 -5.23 -3.42 2.88
CA ASN A 21 -5.35 -4.51 1.93
C ASN A 21 -6.80 -4.64 1.41
N TYR A 22 -7.76 -4.58 2.33
CA TYR A 22 -9.17 -4.65 1.99
C TYR A 22 -9.58 -3.50 1.07
N ILE A 23 -9.16 -2.29 1.38
CA ILE A 23 -9.48 -1.11 0.58
C ILE A 23 -8.91 -1.23 -0.84
N ILE A 24 -7.65 -1.64 -0.95
CA ILE A 24 -7.01 -1.76 -2.25
C ILE A 24 -7.63 -2.89 -3.07
N ARG A 25 -7.97 -4.01 -2.45
CA ARG A 25 -8.66 -5.10 -3.13
C ARG A 25 -9.94 -4.63 -3.81
N LYS A 26 -10.71 -3.81 -3.13
CA LYS A 26 -11.93 -3.25 -3.69
C LYS A 26 -11.64 -2.29 -4.84
N ARG A 27 -10.60 -1.49 -4.69
CA ARG A 27 -10.24 -0.49 -5.70
C ARG A 27 -9.80 -1.13 -7.01
N ILE A 28 -9.04 -2.22 -6.94
CA ILE A 28 -8.57 -2.94 -8.13
C ILE A 28 -9.50 -4.08 -8.53
N LYS A 29 -10.59 -4.26 -7.81
CA LYS A 29 -11.60 -5.29 -8.08
C LYS A 29 -11.04 -6.70 -8.06
N LEU A 30 -10.16 -6.97 -7.10
CA LEU A 30 -9.54 -8.28 -6.94
C LEU A 30 -10.48 -9.21 -6.20
N PRO A 31 -10.76 -10.42 -6.71
CA PRO A 31 -11.57 -11.41 -6.01
C PRO A 31 -10.94 -11.83 -4.67
N GLU A 32 -11.77 -12.17 -3.69
CA GLU A 32 -11.32 -12.55 -2.35
C GLU A 32 -10.39 -13.75 -2.35
N LYS A 33 -10.58 -14.67 -3.30
CA LYS A 33 -9.75 -15.87 -3.42
C LYS A 33 -8.32 -15.58 -3.86
N ASP A 34 -8.09 -14.43 -4.48
CA ASP A 34 -6.77 -14.09 -4.99
C ASP A 34 -5.95 -13.41 -3.90
N SER A 35 -4.68 -13.76 -3.82
CA SER A 35 -3.77 -13.18 -2.85
C SER A 35 -3.27 -11.81 -3.31
N LEU A 36 -3.09 -10.92 -2.35
CA LEU A 36 -2.56 -9.59 -2.61
C LEU A 36 -1.47 -9.30 -1.58
N TYR A 37 -0.30 -8.94 -2.07
CA TYR A 37 0.88 -8.68 -1.24
C TYR A 37 1.35 -7.25 -1.45
N PHE A 38 1.78 -6.62 -0.36
CA PHE A 38 2.36 -5.29 -0.38
C PHE A 38 3.82 -5.32 0.04
N PHE A 39 4.65 -4.56 -0.66
CA PHE A 39 6.06 -4.45 -0.34
C PHE A 39 6.42 -2.97 -0.17
N VAL A 40 7.06 -2.67 0.94
CA VAL A 40 7.53 -1.31 1.24
C VAL A 40 8.84 -1.09 0.52
N ASN A 41 8.91 -0.04 -0.27
CA ASN A 41 10.10 0.29 -1.08
C ASN A 41 10.56 -0.90 -1.95
N GLY A 42 9.62 -1.73 -2.36
CA GLY A 42 9.88 -2.88 -3.23
C GLY A 42 10.63 -4.03 -2.58
N LYS A 43 10.87 -4.00 -1.26
CA LYS A 43 11.71 -4.99 -0.60
C LYS A 43 11.04 -5.72 0.57
N ASN A 44 10.36 -4.99 1.44
CA ASN A 44 9.87 -5.54 2.71
C ASN A 44 8.39 -5.82 2.65
N LEU A 45 8.02 -7.07 2.86
CA LEU A 45 6.62 -7.49 2.91
C LEU A 45 5.91 -6.82 4.08
N LEU A 46 4.77 -6.23 3.80
CA LEU A 46 3.96 -5.54 4.79
C LEU A 46 3.09 -6.54 5.54
N LYS A 47 3.20 -6.57 6.87
CA LYS A 47 2.40 -7.46 7.71
C LYS A 47 1.06 -6.81 8.07
N GLY A 48 0.00 -7.64 8.15
CA GLY A 48 -1.37 -7.16 8.26
C GLY A 48 -1.70 -6.39 9.52
N ASP A 49 -1.05 -6.70 10.65
CA ASP A 49 -1.31 -6.02 11.93
C ASP A 49 -0.55 -4.71 12.10
N THR A 50 0.27 -4.34 11.14
CA THR A 50 1.06 -3.11 11.19
C THR A 50 0.18 -1.89 10.97
N LEU A 51 0.39 -0.83 11.74
CA LEU A 51 -0.25 0.45 11.49
C LEU A 51 0.45 1.16 10.34
N MET A 52 -0.32 1.55 9.34
CA MET A 52 0.23 2.22 8.15
C MET A 52 0.91 3.54 8.51
N ALA A 53 0.39 4.26 9.50
CA ALA A 53 1.01 5.49 9.97
C ALA A 53 2.43 5.26 10.50
N GLN A 54 2.66 4.13 11.18
CA GLN A 54 3.99 3.79 11.68
C GLN A 54 4.95 3.45 10.54
N VAL A 55 4.48 2.72 9.55
CA VAL A 55 5.28 2.42 8.36
C VAL A 55 5.64 3.72 7.64
N TYR A 56 4.68 4.61 7.50
CA TYR A 56 4.89 5.91 6.87
C TYR A 56 5.97 6.71 7.60
N GLU A 57 5.89 6.78 8.92
CA GLU A 57 6.87 7.53 9.73
C GLU A 57 8.29 6.98 9.56
N LYS A 58 8.43 5.67 9.48
CA LYS A 58 9.74 5.01 9.45
C LYS A 58 10.34 4.89 8.07
N LYS A 59 9.51 4.78 7.03
CA LYS A 59 9.95 4.36 5.70
C LYS A 59 9.67 5.36 4.60
N ARG A 60 9.06 6.50 4.91
CA ARG A 60 8.79 7.51 3.89
C ARG A 60 10.09 8.05 3.29
N ASP A 61 10.01 8.39 2.01
CA ASP A 61 11.12 9.03 1.30
C ASP A 61 11.25 10.50 1.71
N PRO A 62 12.39 11.13 1.38
CA PRO A 62 12.56 12.56 1.65
C PRO A 62 11.51 13.47 0.98
N ASP A 63 10.86 12.99 -0.09
CA ASP A 63 9.79 13.74 -0.76
C ASP A 63 8.47 13.75 0.02
N GLY A 64 8.41 13.04 1.15
CA GLY A 64 7.23 12.98 1.98
C GLY A 64 6.26 11.85 1.63
N PHE A 65 6.56 11.05 0.63
CA PHE A 65 5.71 9.92 0.22
C PHE A 65 6.29 8.59 0.68
N LEU A 66 5.41 7.68 1.03
CA LEU A 66 5.75 6.28 1.22
C LEU A 66 5.36 5.51 -0.04
N TYR A 67 6.30 4.78 -0.60
CA TYR A 67 6.07 4.02 -1.83
C TYR A 67 5.82 2.56 -1.50
N ILE A 68 4.67 2.06 -1.95
CA ILE A 68 4.25 0.68 -1.76
C ILE A 68 4.03 0.08 -3.13
N THR A 69 4.61 -1.10 -3.38
CA THR A 69 4.24 -1.91 -4.52
C THR A 69 3.25 -2.96 -4.08
N TYR A 70 2.27 -3.26 -4.93
CA TYR A 70 1.37 -4.37 -4.65
C TYR A 70 1.41 -5.35 -5.81
N THR A 71 1.22 -6.61 -5.50
CA THR A 71 1.23 -7.65 -6.52
C THR A 71 0.25 -8.75 -6.16
N ASP A 72 -0.46 -9.24 -7.17
CA ASP A 72 -1.12 -10.52 -7.13
C ASP A 72 -0.37 -11.47 -8.09
N GLU A 73 -1.02 -12.50 -8.58
CA GLU A 73 -0.38 -13.46 -9.48
C GLU A 73 -0.11 -12.88 -10.89
N THR A 74 -0.83 -11.83 -11.28
CA THR A 74 -0.81 -11.34 -12.66
C THR A 74 -0.58 -9.85 -12.78
N THR A 75 -0.69 -9.09 -11.68
CA THR A 75 -0.71 -7.63 -11.72
C THR A 75 0.34 -7.08 -10.77
N LEU A 76 1.08 -6.09 -11.25
CA LEU A 76 1.98 -5.29 -10.42
C LEU A 76 1.49 -3.84 -10.43
N GLY A 77 1.33 -3.27 -9.26
CA GLY A 77 0.88 -1.89 -9.13
C GLY A 77 1.73 -1.10 -8.14
N PHE A 78 1.57 0.20 -8.20
CA PHE A 78 2.33 1.13 -7.36
C PHE A 78 1.37 2.06 -6.62
N LEU A 79 1.70 2.33 -5.35
CA LEU A 79 0.93 3.20 -4.48
C LEU A 79 1.86 4.25 -3.90
N GLU A 80 1.40 5.49 -3.90
CA GLU A 80 2.07 6.58 -3.20
C GLU A 80 1.19 6.97 -2.02
N LEU A 81 1.71 6.81 -0.82
CA LEU A 81 1.00 7.16 0.39
C LEU A 81 1.56 8.45 0.96
N PHE A 82 0.69 9.29 1.46
CA PHE A 82 1.09 10.53 2.09
C PHE A 82 0.26 10.78 3.33
N LYS A 83 0.76 11.64 4.19
CA LYS A 83 0.07 12.01 5.41
C LYS A 83 0.16 13.52 5.58
N ILE A 84 -0.97 14.12 5.92
CA ILE A 84 -0.98 15.55 6.24
C ILE A 84 -0.48 15.69 7.68
N GLU A 85 0.64 16.39 7.83
CA GLU A 85 1.15 16.73 9.15
C GLU A 85 0.46 18.01 9.63
N GLU A 86 -0.15 17.90 10.78
CA GLU A 86 -0.75 19.06 11.44
C GLU A 86 0.25 19.73 12.37
#